data_8a13c35bfe0971a288b1e5d6736410d9
#
_entry.id   8a13c35bfe0971a288b1e5d6736410d9
#
_cell.length_a   1.000
_cell.length_b   1.000
_cell.length_c   1.000
_cell.angle_alpha   90.00
_cell.angle_beta   90.00
_cell.angle_gamma   90.00
#
_symmetry.space_group_name_H-M   'P 1'
#
loop_
_entity.id
_entity.type
_entity.pdbx_description
1 polymer ?
#
loop_
_entity_poly.entity_id
_entity_poly.type
_entity_poly.pdbx_seq_one_letter_code
_entity_poly.pdbx_strand_id
1 'polypeptide(L)'
;MHRWLAIIPALFATLSSFAATDTKATAPTAAERMQQSGPEEQQLKRRIGTWTVKATFRPTPEAQPMITEQLIAERKMVGLYMEEVMHPDAGAKMPDFRRLAYQYFSRVEGRWQYVSMDTRFPVGIMPAYSFAKEADGKLTMEFASLAFVGLGSEVAGRMIRSNLEIARDSDDHEFVRQYWVQADGTARKWLAVEYEYTRRK
;
A
#
# COMPACT_ATOMS: atom_id res chain seq x y z
N MET A 1 -85.57 -20.17 32.16
CA MET A 1 -85.14 -18.73 32.13
C MET A 1 -83.86 -18.58 32.87
N HIS A 2 -82.77 -18.58 32.17
CA HIS A 2 -81.43 -18.37 32.78
C HIS A 2 -80.71 -17.23 32.04
N ARG A 3 -80.54 -16.11 32.72
CA ARG A 3 -79.81 -14.93 32.22
C ARG A 3 -78.35 -15.15 32.47
N TRP A 4 -77.53 -15.14 31.42
CA TRP A 4 -76.09 -15.11 31.49
C TRP A 4 -75.59 -13.66 31.48
N LEU A 5 -74.93 -13.25 32.57
CA LEU A 5 -74.23 -11.99 32.64
C LEU A 5 -72.82 -12.18 32.01
N ALA A 6 -72.54 -11.42 30.94
CA ALA A 6 -71.20 -11.36 30.36
C ALA A 6 -70.40 -10.31 31.09
N ILE A 7 -69.28 -10.75 31.66
CA ILE A 7 -68.28 -9.89 32.28
C ILE A 7 -67.23 -9.57 31.20
N ILE A 8 -67.06 -8.28 30.83
CA ILE A 8 -66.02 -7.78 29.92
C ILE A 8 -64.79 -7.39 30.77
N PRO A 9 -63.64 -7.97 30.58
CA PRO A 9 -62.45 -7.46 31.21
C PRO A 9 -61.92 -6.23 30.49
N ALA A 10 -61.77 -5.13 31.19
CA ALA A 10 -61.11 -3.92 30.71
C ALA A 10 -59.60 -4.15 30.61
N LEU A 11 -59.08 -4.12 29.38
CA LEU A 11 -57.65 -4.21 29.09
C LEU A 11 -57.01 -2.85 29.34
N PHE A 12 -56.27 -2.70 30.43
CA PHE A 12 -55.43 -1.53 30.67
C PHE A 12 -54.20 -1.65 29.80
N ALA A 13 -54.14 -0.90 28.70
CA ALA A 13 -52.91 -0.71 27.92
C ALA A 13 -52.05 0.31 28.63
N THR A 14 -51.01 -0.16 29.31
CA THR A 14 -49.93 0.69 29.82
C THR A 14 -49.01 1.09 28.66
N LEU A 15 -49.13 2.32 28.18
CA LEU A 15 -48.21 2.96 27.27
C LEU A 15 -46.86 3.20 28.01
N SER A 16 -45.92 2.29 27.84
CA SER A 16 -44.53 2.52 28.25
C SER A 16 -43.91 3.53 27.27
N SER A 17 -43.83 4.78 27.68
CA SER A 17 -43.04 5.80 27.00
C SER A 17 -41.55 5.42 27.11
N PHE A 18 -41.01 4.83 26.06
CA PHE A 18 -39.54 4.76 25.91
C PHE A 18 -39.03 6.17 25.67
N ALA A 19 -38.50 6.80 26.73
CA ALA A 19 -37.70 7.99 26.57
C ALA A 19 -36.47 7.58 25.74
N ALA A 20 -36.40 8.00 24.48
CA ALA A 20 -35.19 7.95 23.69
C ALA A 20 -34.13 8.83 24.39
N THR A 21 -33.21 8.21 25.09
CA THR A 21 -32.03 8.88 25.58
C THR A 21 -31.23 9.30 24.34
N ASP A 22 -31.32 10.57 23.99
CA ASP A 22 -30.44 11.22 23.01
C ASP A 22 -29.00 11.11 23.55
N THR A 23 -28.33 10.01 23.24
CA THR A 23 -26.91 9.84 23.50
C THR A 23 -26.20 10.77 22.54
N LYS A 24 -25.96 12.00 23.00
CA LYS A 24 -25.14 12.98 22.30
C LYS A 24 -23.78 12.30 22.01
N ALA A 25 -23.56 11.97 20.74
CA ALA A 25 -22.33 11.30 20.32
C ALA A 25 -21.14 12.12 20.84
N THR A 26 -20.36 11.53 21.72
CA THR A 26 -19.16 12.16 22.27
C THR A 26 -18.18 12.39 21.11
N ALA A 27 -17.66 13.61 20.98
CA ALA A 27 -16.65 13.89 19.95
C ALA A 27 -15.46 12.94 20.11
N PRO A 28 -14.93 12.40 18.99
CA PRO A 28 -13.86 11.42 19.04
C PRO A 28 -12.61 12.00 19.73
N THR A 29 -11.95 11.19 20.50
CA THR A 29 -10.68 11.53 21.15
C THR A 29 -9.58 11.81 20.13
N ALA A 30 -8.46 12.40 20.56
CA ALA A 30 -7.31 12.60 19.66
C ALA A 30 -6.78 11.27 19.08
N ALA A 31 -6.74 10.22 19.90
CA ALA A 31 -6.33 8.88 19.45
C ALA A 31 -7.28 8.29 18.39
N GLU A 32 -8.59 8.41 18.60
CA GLU A 32 -9.58 7.96 17.63
C GLU A 32 -9.49 8.74 16.31
N ARG A 33 -9.30 10.07 16.38
CA ARG A 33 -9.08 10.89 15.17
C ARG A 33 -7.83 10.45 14.40
N MET A 34 -6.76 10.07 15.10
CA MET A 34 -5.53 9.57 14.48
C MET A 34 -5.71 8.23 13.77
N GLN A 35 -6.70 7.44 14.17
CA GLN A 35 -7.04 6.14 13.57
C GLN A 35 -8.11 6.23 12.47
N GLN A 36 -8.73 7.38 12.28
CA GLN A 36 -9.72 7.55 11.21
C GLN A 36 -9.04 7.60 9.85
N SER A 37 -9.72 7.03 8.84
CA SER A 37 -9.31 7.17 7.44
C SER A 37 -9.30 8.63 7.01
N GLY A 38 -8.30 9.01 6.23
CA GLY A 38 -8.15 10.34 5.67
C GLY A 38 -7.90 10.35 4.17
N PRO A 39 -7.52 11.50 3.60
CA PRO A 39 -7.27 11.60 2.17
C PRO A 39 -6.18 10.65 1.68
N GLU A 40 -5.15 10.39 2.50
CA GLU A 40 -4.05 9.50 2.14
C GLU A 40 -4.50 8.04 2.00
N GLU A 41 -5.35 7.55 2.91
CA GLU A 41 -5.92 6.20 2.80
C GLU A 41 -6.89 6.09 1.63
N GLN A 42 -7.59 7.18 1.26
CA GLN A 42 -8.41 7.18 0.05
C GLN A 42 -7.55 7.05 -1.21
N GLN A 43 -6.35 7.65 -1.24
CA GLN A 43 -5.40 7.45 -2.34
C GLN A 43 -4.97 5.98 -2.44
N LEU A 44 -4.67 5.32 -1.30
CA LEU A 44 -4.33 3.89 -1.29
C LEU A 44 -5.49 3.03 -1.78
N LYS A 45 -6.74 3.33 -1.34
CA LYS A 45 -7.94 2.59 -1.75
C LYS A 45 -8.19 2.62 -3.27
N ARG A 46 -7.79 3.68 -3.98
CA ARG A 46 -7.88 3.72 -5.44
C ARG A 46 -6.91 2.76 -6.12
N ARG A 47 -5.88 2.31 -5.43
CA ARG A 47 -4.82 1.43 -5.94
C ARG A 47 -5.06 -0.04 -5.63
N ILE A 48 -6.09 -0.42 -4.85
CA ILE A 48 -6.41 -1.81 -4.56
C ILE A 48 -6.93 -2.54 -5.80
N GLY A 49 -6.77 -3.86 -5.82
CA GLY A 49 -7.18 -4.73 -6.92
C GLY A 49 -6.02 -5.53 -7.50
N THR A 50 -6.25 -6.18 -8.62
CA THR A 50 -5.27 -7.00 -9.32
C THR A 50 -4.66 -6.24 -10.49
N TRP A 51 -3.35 -6.34 -10.63
CA TRP A 51 -2.57 -5.63 -11.63
C TRP A 51 -1.67 -6.57 -12.40
N THR A 52 -1.59 -6.42 -13.71
CA THR A 52 -0.49 -6.98 -14.50
C THR A 52 0.71 -6.06 -14.35
N VAL A 53 1.90 -6.65 -14.18
CA VAL A 53 3.13 -5.90 -13.95
C VAL A 53 4.19 -6.32 -14.94
N LYS A 54 4.86 -5.31 -15.52
CA LYS A 54 6.11 -5.47 -16.25
C LYS A 54 7.22 -4.85 -15.42
N ALA A 55 8.27 -5.60 -15.15
CA ALA A 55 9.42 -5.15 -14.39
C ALA A 55 10.63 -4.98 -15.30
N THR A 56 11.34 -3.86 -15.16
CA THR A 56 12.61 -3.60 -15.83
C THR A 56 13.67 -3.36 -14.77
N PHE A 57 14.77 -4.10 -14.83
CA PHE A 57 15.88 -3.98 -13.90
C PHE A 57 17.19 -3.68 -14.62
N ARG A 58 17.93 -2.68 -14.13
CA ARG A 58 19.29 -2.31 -14.58
C ARG A 58 20.23 -2.31 -13.38
N PRO A 59 21.04 -3.35 -13.22
CA PRO A 59 21.95 -3.47 -12.06
C PRO A 59 23.02 -2.38 -12.01
N THR A 60 23.45 -1.88 -13.17
CA THR A 60 24.37 -0.75 -13.28
C THR A 60 23.87 0.24 -14.34
N PRO A 61 24.38 1.48 -14.37
CA PRO A 61 24.00 2.47 -15.38
C PRO A 61 24.21 2.02 -16.83
N GLU A 62 25.22 1.19 -17.06
CA GLU A 62 25.60 0.69 -18.40
C GLU A 62 24.94 -0.64 -18.76
N ALA A 63 24.35 -1.32 -17.78
CA ALA A 63 23.76 -2.62 -18.00
C ALA A 63 22.56 -2.56 -18.95
N GLN A 64 22.47 -3.54 -19.83
CA GLN A 64 21.25 -3.74 -20.60
C GLN A 64 20.08 -4.06 -19.66
N PRO A 65 18.90 -3.53 -19.95
CA PRO A 65 17.73 -3.78 -19.11
C PRO A 65 17.34 -5.27 -19.13
N MET A 66 17.12 -5.84 -17.98
CA MET A 66 16.51 -7.15 -17.79
C MET A 66 15.00 -6.95 -17.64
N ILE A 67 14.23 -7.47 -18.58
CA ILE A 67 12.78 -7.30 -18.59
C ILE A 67 12.13 -8.59 -18.09
N THR A 68 11.20 -8.45 -17.16
CA THR A 68 10.36 -9.53 -16.66
C THR A 68 8.91 -9.16 -16.89
N GLU A 69 8.19 -9.97 -17.64
CA GLU A 69 6.76 -9.84 -17.92
C GLU A 69 6.00 -10.98 -17.23
N GLN A 70 4.68 -10.99 -17.38
CA GLN A 70 3.79 -11.99 -16.78
C GLN A 70 3.88 -12.02 -15.25
N LEU A 71 3.93 -10.84 -14.64
CA LEU A 71 3.82 -10.69 -13.20
C LEU A 71 2.42 -10.19 -12.83
N ILE A 72 1.96 -10.62 -11.68
CA ILE A 72 0.72 -10.17 -11.06
C ILE A 72 1.05 -9.50 -9.73
N ALA A 73 0.42 -8.37 -9.46
CA ALA A 73 0.40 -7.75 -8.15
C ALA A 73 -1.03 -7.68 -7.63
N GLU A 74 -1.25 -8.23 -6.47
CA GLU A 74 -2.51 -8.18 -5.75
C GLU A 74 -2.41 -7.17 -4.62
N ARG A 75 -3.29 -6.17 -4.62
CA ARG A 75 -3.32 -5.10 -3.63
C ARG A 75 -4.63 -5.10 -2.87
N LYS A 76 -4.55 -5.04 -1.55
CA LYS A 76 -5.71 -4.93 -0.66
C LYS A 76 -5.42 -4.02 0.53
N MET A 77 -6.48 -3.54 1.19
CA MET A 77 -6.31 -2.86 2.48
C MET A 77 -6.26 -3.87 3.63
N VAL A 78 -5.29 -3.68 4.53
CA VAL A 78 -5.18 -4.37 5.82
C VAL A 78 -5.19 -3.29 6.89
N GLY A 79 -6.37 -2.98 7.41
CA GLY A 79 -6.59 -1.80 8.24
C GLY A 79 -6.29 -0.52 7.45
N LEU A 80 -5.35 0.29 7.91
CA LEU A 80 -4.90 1.53 7.24
C LEU A 80 -3.75 1.32 6.25
N TYR A 81 -3.25 0.10 6.12
CA TYR A 81 -2.14 -0.25 5.25
C TYR A 81 -2.65 -0.79 3.91
N MET A 82 -2.02 -0.42 2.82
CA MET A 82 -2.14 -1.15 1.56
C MET A 82 -1.06 -2.22 1.54
N GLU A 83 -1.46 -3.48 1.47
CA GLU A 83 -0.58 -4.62 1.20
C GLU A 83 -0.53 -4.86 -0.30
N GLU A 84 0.66 -5.14 -0.81
CA GLU A 84 0.88 -5.65 -2.17
C GLU A 84 1.63 -6.99 -2.10
N VAL A 85 1.13 -7.98 -2.82
CA VAL A 85 1.82 -9.24 -3.07
C VAL A 85 2.04 -9.36 -4.56
N MET A 86 3.31 -9.37 -5.00
CA MET A 86 3.67 -9.59 -6.40
C MET A 86 4.27 -10.98 -6.58
N HIS A 87 3.87 -11.66 -7.64
CA HIS A 87 4.30 -13.02 -7.98
C HIS A 87 4.19 -13.26 -9.51
N PRO A 88 4.76 -14.35 -10.05
CA PRO A 88 4.50 -14.77 -11.43
C PRO A 88 3.01 -15.04 -11.69
N ASP A 89 2.52 -14.70 -12.89
CA ASP A 89 1.18 -15.11 -13.34
C ASP A 89 1.12 -16.64 -13.54
N ALA A 90 -0.08 -17.20 -13.45
CA ALA A 90 -0.29 -18.60 -13.70
C ALA A 90 0.19 -18.98 -15.11
N GLY A 91 1.09 -19.95 -15.22
CA GLY A 91 1.70 -20.36 -16.50
C GLY A 91 2.94 -19.57 -16.93
N ALA A 92 3.38 -18.58 -16.18
CA ALA A 92 4.66 -17.92 -16.43
C ALA A 92 5.83 -18.91 -16.31
N LYS A 93 6.72 -18.90 -17.32
CA LYS A 93 7.90 -19.80 -17.35
C LYS A 93 9.07 -19.19 -16.59
N MET A 94 8.90 -18.94 -15.30
CA MET A 94 9.93 -18.42 -14.42
C MET A 94 9.83 -19.07 -13.04
N PRO A 95 10.92 -19.07 -12.22
CA PRO A 95 10.87 -19.55 -10.84
C PRO A 95 9.82 -18.78 -10.02
N ASP A 96 9.14 -19.47 -9.10
CA ASP A 96 8.23 -18.82 -8.18
C ASP A 96 8.99 -17.87 -7.24
N PHE A 97 8.38 -16.75 -6.94
CA PHE A 97 8.86 -15.78 -5.96
C PHE A 97 7.69 -15.01 -5.35
N ARG A 98 7.98 -14.32 -4.27
CA ARG A 98 7.05 -13.35 -3.67
C ARG A 98 7.80 -12.05 -3.38
N ARG A 99 7.21 -10.95 -3.85
CA ARG A 99 7.58 -9.62 -3.39
C ARG A 99 6.41 -9.07 -2.59
N LEU A 100 6.68 -8.72 -1.35
CA LEU A 100 5.70 -8.13 -0.45
C LEU A 100 6.00 -6.66 -0.29
N ALA A 101 4.98 -5.82 -0.27
CA ALA A 101 5.13 -4.42 0.08
C ALA A 101 3.94 -3.95 0.91
N TYR A 102 4.22 -3.03 1.84
CA TYR A 102 3.20 -2.33 2.61
C TYR A 102 3.43 -0.83 2.46
N GLN A 103 2.35 -0.10 2.28
CA GLN A 103 2.37 1.35 2.23
C GLN A 103 1.25 1.93 3.11
N TYR A 104 1.56 2.97 3.87
CA TYR A 104 0.57 3.70 4.65
C TYR A 104 1.04 5.12 4.95
N PHE A 105 0.10 5.96 5.41
CA PHE A 105 0.43 7.28 5.93
C PHE A 105 0.33 7.28 7.45
N SER A 106 1.45 7.53 8.13
CA SER A 106 1.49 7.69 9.58
C SER A 106 1.01 9.09 9.97
N ARG A 107 -0.20 9.20 10.50
CA ARG A 107 -0.73 10.48 11.00
C ARG A 107 -0.02 10.97 12.24
N VAL A 108 0.54 10.04 13.02
CA VAL A 108 1.33 10.37 14.20
C VAL A 108 2.63 11.06 13.82
N GLU A 109 3.29 10.54 12.78
CA GLU A 109 4.58 11.06 12.29
C GLU A 109 4.42 12.08 11.16
N GLY A 110 3.23 12.18 10.56
CA GLY A 110 2.95 13.08 9.44
C GLY A 110 3.69 12.70 8.16
N ARG A 111 3.93 11.40 7.93
CA ARG A 111 4.71 10.93 6.77
C ARG A 111 4.17 9.65 6.15
N TRP A 112 4.44 9.47 4.87
CA TRP A 112 4.33 8.22 4.18
C TRP A 112 5.40 7.24 4.66
N GLN A 113 5.00 6.00 4.82
CA GLN A 113 5.90 4.88 5.09
C GLN A 113 5.64 3.78 4.08
N TYR A 114 6.72 3.14 3.68
CA TYR A 114 6.74 2.03 2.76
C TYR A 114 7.76 1.01 3.23
N VAL A 115 7.45 -0.25 3.06
CA VAL A 115 8.39 -1.33 3.31
C VAL A 115 8.21 -2.39 2.23
N SER A 116 9.30 -2.95 1.74
CA SER A 116 9.24 -4.09 0.83
C SER A 116 10.27 -5.15 1.16
N MET A 117 9.99 -6.37 0.75
CA MET A 117 10.88 -7.51 0.76
C MET A 117 10.64 -8.34 -0.49
N ASP A 118 11.69 -8.97 -1.02
CA ASP A 118 11.62 -9.76 -2.24
C ASP A 118 12.44 -11.04 -2.04
N THR A 119 11.80 -12.19 -2.19
CA THR A 119 12.45 -13.49 -1.95
C THR A 119 13.58 -13.81 -2.93
N ARG A 120 13.70 -13.05 -4.04
CA ARG A 120 14.80 -13.19 -5.00
C ARG A 120 16.07 -12.48 -4.54
N PHE A 121 15.94 -11.50 -3.62
CA PHE A 121 17.06 -10.65 -3.20
C PHE A 121 17.27 -10.79 -1.69
N PRO A 122 18.46 -11.22 -1.24
CA PRO A 122 18.76 -11.43 0.17
C PRO A 122 19.10 -10.11 0.91
N VAL A 123 18.49 -8.99 0.54
CA VAL A 123 18.67 -7.69 1.20
C VAL A 123 17.73 -7.48 2.39
N GLY A 124 16.79 -8.41 2.61
CA GLY A 124 15.86 -8.35 3.72
C GLY A 124 14.78 -7.27 3.55
N ILE A 125 14.44 -6.61 4.64
CA ILE A 125 13.38 -5.59 4.69
C ILE A 125 13.95 -4.24 4.26
N MET A 126 13.32 -3.60 3.28
CA MET A 126 13.73 -2.31 2.73
C MET A 126 12.69 -1.23 3.09
N PRO A 127 12.90 -0.46 4.16
CA PRO A 127 12.00 0.64 4.52
C PRO A 127 12.29 1.90 3.72
N ALA A 128 11.21 2.64 3.37
CA ALA A 128 11.29 3.97 2.79
C ALA A 128 10.26 4.92 3.40
N TYR A 129 10.53 6.21 3.40
CA TYR A 129 9.62 7.22 3.94
C TYR A 129 9.67 8.53 3.17
N SER A 130 8.59 9.31 3.33
CA SER A 130 8.50 10.66 2.78
C SER A 130 7.62 11.55 3.64
N PHE A 131 8.07 12.78 3.87
CA PHE A 131 7.24 13.85 4.40
C PHE A 131 6.53 14.65 3.29
N ALA A 132 6.83 14.35 2.02
CA ALA A 132 6.19 15.00 0.90
C ALA A 132 4.71 14.60 0.81
N LYS A 133 3.88 15.54 0.39
CA LYS A 133 2.51 15.23 -0.04
C LYS A 133 2.57 14.66 -1.46
N GLU A 134 1.68 13.72 -1.76
CA GLU A 134 1.44 13.35 -3.15
C GLU A 134 0.94 14.58 -3.91
N ALA A 135 1.59 14.93 -5.00
CA ALA A 135 1.21 16.01 -5.87
C ALA A 135 1.16 15.51 -7.32
N ASP A 136 0.12 15.88 -8.04
CA ASP A 136 -0.06 15.50 -9.46
C ASP A 136 0.06 14.01 -9.72
N GLY A 137 -0.48 13.18 -8.82
CA GLY A 137 -0.40 11.72 -8.90
C GLY A 137 0.99 11.14 -8.65
N LYS A 138 1.92 11.93 -8.11
CA LYS A 138 3.31 11.54 -7.87
C LYS A 138 3.69 11.62 -6.40
N LEU A 139 4.26 10.54 -5.87
CA LEU A 139 4.85 10.47 -4.54
C LEU A 139 6.29 9.99 -4.63
N THR A 140 7.21 10.72 -4.00
CA THR A 140 8.61 10.31 -3.90
C THR A 140 8.94 9.95 -2.46
N MET A 141 9.60 8.79 -2.25
CA MET A 141 10.07 8.33 -0.94
C MET A 141 11.56 8.01 -1.01
N GLU A 142 12.25 8.10 0.11
CA GLU A 142 13.66 7.74 0.24
C GLU A 142 13.79 6.43 1.03
N PHE A 143 14.50 5.47 0.45
CA PHE A 143 14.87 4.23 1.15
C PHE A 143 16.00 4.47 2.14
N ALA A 144 15.97 3.75 3.25
CA ALA A 144 17.18 3.55 4.04
C ALA A 144 18.29 2.98 3.15
N SER A 145 19.51 3.48 3.31
CA SER A 145 20.66 2.98 2.54
C SER A 145 20.85 1.50 2.78
N LEU A 146 21.14 0.75 1.72
CA LEU A 146 21.33 -0.70 1.76
C LEU A 146 22.60 -1.12 1.06
N ALA A 147 23.20 -2.21 1.50
CA ALA A 147 24.29 -2.85 0.79
C ALA A 147 23.73 -3.70 -0.35
N PHE A 148 24.21 -3.49 -1.57
CA PHE A 148 23.78 -4.28 -2.71
C PHE A 148 24.58 -5.58 -2.79
N VAL A 149 23.90 -6.71 -2.82
CA VAL A 149 24.47 -8.06 -2.92
C VAL A 149 24.41 -8.63 -4.33
N GLY A 150 24.34 -7.78 -5.33
CA GLY A 150 23.90 -8.21 -6.62
C GLY A 150 24.95 -8.32 -7.70
N LEU A 151 24.48 -8.17 -8.90
CA LEU A 151 25.02 -8.50 -10.18
C LEU A 151 26.17 -7.56 -10.58
N GLY A 152 27.39 -8.06 -10.51
CA GLY A 152 28.60 -7.36 -10.92
C GLY A 152 29.48 -6.94 -9.74
N SER A 153 30.79 -7.16 -9.89
CA SER A 153 31.80 -6.83 -8.88
C SER A 153 31.87 -5.33 -8.52
N GLU A 154 31.37 -4.48 -9.42
CA GLU A 154 31.43 -3.03 -9.25
C GLU A 154 30.43 -2.48 -8.22
N VAL A 155 29.31 -3.18 -8.01
CA VAL A 155 28.27 -2.76 -7.09
C VAL A 155 28.08 -3.71 -5.91
N ALA A 156 28.59 -4.95 -6.00
CA ALA A 156 28.47 -5.93 -4.93
C ALA A 156 29.14 -5.44 -3.64
N GLY A 157 28.40 -5.46 -2.54
CA GLY A 157 28.86 -4.99 -1.23
C GLY A 157 28.94 -3.46 -1.07
N ARG A 158 28.64 -2.69 -2.11
CA ARG A 158 28.63 -1.22 -2.01
C ARG A 158 27.31 -0.72 -1.43
N MET A 159 27.37 0.36 -0.70
CA MET A 159 26.17 1.04 -0.21
C MET A 159 25.47 1.79 -1.34
N ILE A 160 24.18 1.57 -1.45
CA ILE A 160 23.30 2.24 -2.41
C ILE A 160 22.30 3.11 -1.63
N ARG A 161 22.14 4.34 -2.05
CA ARG A 161 20.98 5.18 -1.72
C ARG A 161 19.94 5.03 -2.81
N SER A 162 18.69 4.94 -2.44
CA SER A 162 17.62 4.73 -3.40
C SER A 162 16.43 5.63 -3.12
N ASN A 163 15.90 6.25 -4.17
CA ASN A 163 14.63 6.97 -4.13
C ASN A 163 13.59 6.14 -4.86
N LEU A 164 12.43 5.98 -4.24
CA LEU A 164 11.23 5.39 -4.83
C LEU A 164 10.35 6.52 -5.34
N GLU A 165 9.95 6.46 -6.59
CA GLU A 165 8.95 7.33 -7.20
C GLU A 165 7.73 6.47 -7.57
N ILE A 166 6.57 6.84 -7.07
CA ILE A 166 5.28 6.28 -7.49
C ILE A 166 4.60 7.38 -8.32
N ALA A 167 4.34 7.11 -9.60
CA ALA A 167 3.70 8.03 -10.52
C ALA A 167 2.47 7.36 -11.14
N ARG A 168 1.32 7.98 -10.99
CA ARG A 168 0.05 7.48 -11.47
C ARG A 168 -0.49 8.38 -12.57
N ASP A 169 -0.61 7.84 -13.77
CA ASP A 169 -1.15 8.54 -14.94
C ASP A 169 -2.68 8.42 -15.01
N SER A 170 -3.23 7.33 -14.47
CA SER A 170 -4.67 7.09 -14.42
C SER A 170 -5.03 6.15 -13.26
N ASP A 171 -6.31 5.87 -13.06
CA ASP A 171 -6.73 4.86 -12.08
C ASP A 171 -6.36 3.43 -12.49
N ASP A 172 -6.04 3.22 -13.77
CA ASP A 172 -5.71 1.91 -14.34
C ASP A 172 -4.23 1.75 -14.74
N HIS A 173 -3.40 2.80 -14.55
CA HIS A 173 -2.00 2.77 -14.93
C HIS A 173 -1.10 3.53 -13.96
N GLU A 174 -0.02 2.87 -13.52
CA GLU A 174 0.92 3.40 -12.53
C GLU A 174 2.34 2.92 -12.81
N PHE A 175 3.32 3.80 -12.59
CA PHE A 175 4.74 3.45 -12.53
C PHE A 175 5.25 3.50 -11.10
N VAL A 176 6.09 2.52 -10.74
CA VAL A 176 6.89 2.54 -9.53
C VAL A 176 8.36 2.43 -9.94
N ARG A 177 9.13 3.49 -9.72
CA ARG A 177 10.51 3.64 -10.17
C ARG A 177 11.46 3.75 -8.99
N GLN A 178 12.56 3.01 -9.05
CA GLN A 178 13.65 3.15 -8.09
C GLN A 178 14.88 3.71 -8.80
N TYR A 179 15.32 4.86 -8.32
CA TYR A 179 16.55 5.48 -8.76
C TYR A 179 17.64 5.20 -7.73
N TRP A 180 18.73 4.61 -8.19
CA TRP A 180 19.86 4.29 -7.34
C TRP A 180 20.97 5.28 -7.51
N VAL A 181 21.72 5.50 -6.41
CA VAL A 181 22.93 6.33 -6.36
C VAL A 181 23.97 5.57 -5.57
N GLN A 182 25.14 5.32 -6.16
CA GLN A 182 26.25 4.73 -5.41
C GLN A 182 26.75 5.72 -4.35
N ALA A 183 27.01 5.22 -3.15
CA ALA A 183 27.55 6.01 -2.03
C ALA A 183 29.10 6.04 -2.07
N ASP A 184 29.69 6.11 -3.27
CA ASP A 184 31.14 6.15 -3.53
C ASP A 184 31.68 7.55 -3.81
N GLY A 185 30.84 8.57 -3.67
CA GLY A 185 31.18 9.97 -3.95
C GLY A 185 30.98 10.41 -5.40
N THR A 186 30.72 9.48 -6.34
CA THR A 186 30.45 9.86 -7.75
C THR A 186 29.07 10.48 -7.94
N ALA A 187 28.15 10.26 -7.00
CA ALA A 187 26.75 10.70 -7.02
C ALA A 187 26.00 10.34 -8.32
N ARG A 188 26.49 9.35 -9.08
CA ARG A 188 25.88 8.91 -10.32
C ARG A 188 24.54 8.25 -10.04
N LYS A 189 23.47 8.81 -10.59
CA LYS A 189 22.09 8.36 -10.45
C LYS A 189 21.64 7.63 -11.71
N TRP A 190 20.95 6.49 -11.57
CA TRP A 190 20.31 5.79 -12.67
C TRP A 190 18.96 5.20 -12.27
N LEU A 191 18.09 4.97 -13.26
CA LEU A 191 16.85 4.22 -13.08
C LEU A 191 17.19 2.73 -13.02
N ALA A 192 17.26 2.19 -11.79
CA ALA A 192 17.66 0.81 -11.56
C ALA A 192 16.48 -0.16 -11.68
N VAL A 193 15.31 0.23 -11.16
CA VAL A 193 14.09 -0.61 -11.22
C VAL A 193 12.92 0.23 -11.69
N GLU A 194 12.15 -0.31 -12.61
CA GLU A 194 10.86 0.23 -12.99
C GLU A 194 9.84 -0.92 -13.01
N TYR A 195 8.74 -0.70 -12.31
CA TYR A 195 7.54 -1.52 -12.42
C TYR A 195 6.46 -0.69 -13.11
N GLU A 196 5.94 -1.22 -14.22
CA GLU A 196 4.80 -0.67 -14.94
C GLU A 196 3.58 -1.54 -14.60
N TYR A 197 2.57 -0.92 -14.00
CA TYR A 197 1.36 -1.57 -13.54
C TYR A 197 0.19 -1.21 -14.47
N THR A 198 -0.53 -2.21 -14.93
CA THR A 198 -1.80 -2.05 -15.65
C THR A 198 -2.88 -2.84 -14.92
N ARG A 199 -3.99 -2.18 -14.57
CA ARG A 199 -5.09 -2.80 -13.82
C ARG A 199 -5.73 -3.93 -14.63
N ARG A 200 -5.93 -5.06 -14.00
CA ARG A 200 -6.76 -6.15 -14.55
C ARG A 200 -8.24 -5.83 -14.35
N LYS A 201 -9.02 -5.96 -15.41
CA LYS A 201 -10.49 -5.85 -15.40
C LYS A 201 -11.13 -7.20 -15.18
#